data_f35a93666b4385949dbf1b4922f51ef2
#
_entry.id   f35a93666b4385949dbf1b4922f51ef2
#
_cell.length_a   1.000
_cell.length_b   1.000
_cell.length_c   1.000
_cell.angle_alpha   90.00
_cell.angle_beta   90.00
_cell.angle_gamma   90.00
#
_symmetry.space_group_name_H-M   'P 1'
#
loop_
_entity.id
_entity.type
_entity.pdbx_description
1 polymer ?
#
loop_
_entity_poly.entity_id
_entity_poly.type
_entity_poly.pdbx_seq_one_letter_code
_entity_poly.pdbx_strand_id
1 'polypeptide(L)'
;MKFKYLIPIIGIILTFSDVYAETPKDGINFFDLYTTYANNYDAKLLNMYSPDAKIIREVITPSGKTEDVVVPTKRFFKELKLGQKTAKLRKYKNTYRNIIAQEVPNGIKISAERQPSKETYWLKMYQIVQPTESGLKITEEMMQTKVQTFLNMKK
;
A
#
# COMPACT_ATOMS: atom_id res chain seq x y z
N MET A 1 -39.80 7.78 -59.45
CA MET A 1 -38.51 7.72 -58.84
C MET A 1 -38.67 7.44 -57.33
N LYS A 2 -38.36 6.24 -56.85
CA LYS A 2 -38.47 5.87 -55.43
C LYS A 2 -37.06 5.89 -54.84
N PHE A 3 -36.74 6.87 -53.99
CA PHE A 3 -35.50 6.93 -53.23
C PHE A 3 -35.60 5.94 -52.07
N LYS A 4 -34.80 4.89 -52.08
CA LYS A 4 -34.57 3.99 -50.93
C LYS A 4 -33.47 4.58 -50.05
N TYR A 5 -33.86 5.09 -48.90
CA TYR A 5 -32.88 5.49 -47.88
C TYR A 5 -32.33 4.24 -47.23
N LEU A 6 -31.03 4.00 -47.46
CA LEU A 6 -30.24 2.99 -46.73
C LEU A 6 -29.78 3.62 -45.40
N ILE A 7 -30.33 3.16 -44.28
CA ILE A 7 -29.89 3.58 -42.96
C ILE A 7 -28.70 2.69 -42.60
N PRO A 8 -27.46 3.21 -42.37
CA PRO A 8 -26.37 2.41 -41.88
C PRO A 8 -26.61 2.08 -40.39
N ILE A 9 -26.73 0.79 -40.09
CA ILE A 9 -26.73 0.30 -38.70
C ILE A 9 -25.29 0.45 -38.20
N ILE A 10 -25.04 1.50 -37.41
CA ILE A 10 -23.77 1.62 -36.66
C ILE A 10 -23.86 0.65 -35.52
N GLY A 11 -23.21 -0.50 -35.68
CA GLY A 11 -23.04 -1.45 -34.62
C GLY A 11 -22.11 -0.87 -33.52
N ILE A 12 -22.69 -0.52 -32.38
CA ILE A 12 -21.92 -0.16 -31.18
C ILE A 12 -21.29 -1.47 -30.68
N ILE A 13 -20.01 -1.65 -30.96
CA ILE A 13 -19.21 -2.71 -30.33
C ILE A 13 -18.94 -2.26 -28.90
N LEU A 14 -19.77 -2.74 -27.96
CA LEU A 14 -19.47 -2.65 -26.54
C LEU A 14 -18.32 -3.62 -26.25
N THR A 15 -17.10 -3.11 -26.23
CA THR A 15 -15.97 -3.84 -25.68
C THR A 15 -16.16 -3.89 -24.17
N PHE A 16 -16.70 -5.01 -23.68
CA PHE A 16 -16.59 -5.34 -22.26
C PHE A 16 -15.11 -5.63 -22.01
N SER A 17 -14.42 -4.66 -21.44
CA SER A 17 -13.15 -4.94 -20.80
C SER A 17 -13.49 -5.82 -19.60
N ASP A 18 -13.10 -7.09 -19.61
CA ASP A 18 -13.13 -7.94 -18.43
C ASP A 18 -12.26 -7.28 -17.38
N VAL A 19 -12.88 -6.54 -16.48
CA VAL A 19 -12.23 -6.06 -15.27
C VAL A 19 -12.04 -7.30 -14.41
N TYR A 20 -10.88 -7.94 -14.50
CA TYR A 20 -10.51 -9.01 -13.59
C TYR A 20 -10.58 -8.44 -12.17
N ALA A 21 -11.51 -8.97 -11.38
CA ALA A 21 -11.60 -8.63 -9.97
C ALA A 21 -10.32 -9.12 -9.29
N GLU A 22 -9.61 -8.22 -8.64
CA GLU A 22 -8.43 -8.55 -7.86
C GLU A 22 -8.82 -9.45 -6.68
N THR A 23 -8.05 -10.49 -6.45
CA THR A 23 -8.32 -11.53 -5.45
C THR A 23 -7.43 -11.38 -4.22
N PRO A 24 -7.78 -11.99 -3.07
CA PRO A 24 -6.87 -12.06 -1.93
C PRO A 24 -5.48 -12.62 -2.28
N LYS A 25 -5.40 -13.55 -3.24
CA LYS A 25 -4.12 -14.08 -3.74
C LYS A 25 -3.27 -12.99 -4.39
N ASP A 26 -3.89 -12.09 -5.15
CA ASP A 26 -3.17 -10.96 -5.76
C ASP A 26 -2.64 -10.01 -4.69
N GLY A 27 -3.39 -9.82 -3.61
CA GLY A 27 -2.94 -9.10 -2.43
C GLY A 27 -1.71 -9.72 -1.78
N ILE A 28 -1.67 -11.05 -1.60
CA ILE A 28 -0.49 -11.75 -1.07
C ILE A 28 0.70 -11.59 -1.99
N ASN A 29 0.53 -11.81 -3.31
CA ASN A 29 1.61 -11.63 -4.29
C ASN A 29 2.15 -10.18 -4.29
N PHE A 30 1.26 -9.20 -4.17
CA PHE A 30 1.65 -7.79 -4.04
C PHE A 30 2.48 -7.55 -2.78
N PHE A 31 2.06 -8.11 -1.64
CA PHE A 31 2.78 -7.96 -0.38
C PHE A 31 4.15 -8.63 -0.40
N ASP A 32 4.29 -9.79 -1.04
CA ASP A 32 5.58 -10.46 -1.24
C ASP A 32 6.53 -9.58 -2.06
N LEU A 33 6.03 -8.94 -3.11
CA LEU A 33 6.81 -7.99 -3.91
C LEU A 33 7.20 -6.75 -3.09
N TYR A 34 6.26 -6.21 -2.30
CA TYR A 34 6.52 -5.10 -1.39
C TYR A 34 7.65 -5.43 -0.40
N THR A 35 7.58 -6.57 0.26
CA THR A 35 8.60 -6.99 1.22
C THR A 35 9.95 -7.22 0.55
N THR A 36 9.94 -7.75 -0.67
CA THR A 36 11.15 -7.92 -1.49
C THR A 36 11.81 -6.58 -1.79
N TYR A 37 11.05 -5.58 -2.28
CA TYR A 37 11.61 -4.26 -2.57
C TYR A 37 12.07 -3.54 -1.29
N ALA A 38 11.31 -3.63 -0.20
CA ALA A 38 11.67 -3.03 1.08
C ALA A 38 12.99 -3.61 1.64
N ASN A 39 13.13 -4.94 1.64
CA ASN A 39 14.30 -5.62 2.18
C ASN A 39 15.53 -5.57 1.27
N ASN A 40 15.36 -5.27 -0.01
CA ASN A 40 16.45 -5.04 -0.96
C ASN A 40 16.79 -3.56 -1.15
N TYR A 41 16.09 -2.67 -0.45
CA TYR A 41 16.28 -1.22 -0.55
C TYR A 41 16.07 -0.70 -1.98
N ASP A 42 15.15 -1.31 -2.69
CA ASP A 42 14.85 -1.02 -4.09
C ASP A 42 14.01 0.26 -4.21
N ALA A 43 14.41 1.18 -5.08
CA ALA A 43 13.66 2.41 -5.35
C ALA A 43 12.25 2.16 -5.89
N LYS A 44 11.99 0.98 -6.47
CA LYS A 44 10.66 0.57 -6.93
C LYS A 44 9.62 0.50 -5.82
N LEU A 45 10.05 0.40 -4.54
CA LEU A 45 9.14 0.46 -3.40
C LEU A 45 8.27 1.71 -3.41
N LEU A 46 8.82 2.87 -3.82
CA LEU A 46 8.06 4.12 -3.93
C LEU A 46 6.92 4.02 -4.95
N ASN A 47 7.13 3.27 -6.02
CA ASN A 47 6.13 3.11 -7.09
C ASN A 47 4.98 2.18 -6.70
N MET A 48 5.06 1.51 -5.56
CA MET A 48 3.97 0.68 -5.04
C MET A 48 2.88 1.50 -4.33
N TYR A 49 3.14 2.77 -4.02
CA TYR A 49 2.19 3.66 -3.37
C TYR A 49 1.45 4.52 -4.39
N SER A 50 0.18 4.80 -4.10
CA SER A 50 -0.55 5.89 -4.75
C SER A 50 0.06 7.24 -4.34
N PRO A 51 0.10 8.25 -5.23
CA PRO A 51 0.64 9.58 -4.89
C PRO A 51 -0.07 10.27 -3.74
N ASP A 52 -1.32 9.90 -3.47
CA ASP A 52 -2.21 10.42 -2.44
C ASP A 52 -2.47 9.41 -1.31
N ALA A 53 -1.65 8.35 -1.21
CA ALA A 53 -1.81 7.32 -0.20
C ALA A 53 -1.90 7.91 1.21
N LYS A 54 -2.89 7.46 1.98
CA LYS A 54 -3.05 7.81 3.39
C LYS A 54 -2.09 6.98 4.23
N ILE A 55 -1.17 7.64 4.91
CA ILE A 55 -0.15 6.99 5.75
C ILE A 55 -0.46 7.23 7.21
N ILE A 56 -0.68 6.15 7.95
CA ILE A 56 -1.02 6.18 9.38
C ILE A 56 0.13 5.55 10.17
N ARG A 57 0.55 6.21 11.23
CA ARG A 57 1.41 5.65 12.26
C ARG A 57 0.62 5.53 13.54
N GLU A 58 0.30 4.29 13.92
CA GLU A 58 -0.34 3.99 15.20
C GLU A 58 0.75 3.90 16.27
N VAL A 59 0.92 5.00 17.02
CA VAL A 59 1.99 5.14 18.01
C VAL A 59 1.57 4.47 19.31
N ILE A 60 2.34 3.50 19.77
CA ILE A 60 2.19 2.89 21.10
C ILE A 60 2.91 3.78 22.10
N THR A 61 2.14 4.46 22.95
CA THR A 61 2.67 5.36 23.98
C THR A 61 3.34 4.57 25.13
N PRO A 62 4.16 5.18 25.98
CA PRO A 62 4.74 4.53 27.15
C PRO A 62 3.71 3.96 28.13
N SER A 63 2.49 4.50 28.14
CA SER A 63 1.36 3.98 28.94
C SER A 63 0.68 2.75 28.30
N GLY A 64 1.11 2.31 27.14
CA GLY A 64 0.51 1.20 26.39
C GLY A 64 -0.74 1.55 25.58
N LYS A 65 -1.18 2.81 25.59
CA LYS A 65 -2.26 3.29 24.72
C LYS A 65 -1.75 3.50 23.30
N THR A 66 -2.64 3.41 22.32
CA THR A 66 -2.32 3.71 20.93
C THR A 66 -2.91 5.03 20.48
N GLU A 67 -2.19 5.75 19.65
CA GLU A 67 -2.63 7.00 19.04
C GLU A 67 -2.28 7.02 17.55
N ASP A 68 -3.30 7.30 16.72
CA ASP A 68 -3.11 7.43 15.28
C ASP A 68 -2.58 8.81 14.91
N VAL A 69 -1.56 8.81 14.07
CA VAL A 69 -0.96 9.99 13.46
C VAL A 69 -0.97 9.83 11.96
N VAL A 70 -1.65 10.72 11.25
CA VAL A 70 -1.59 10.77 9.79
C VAL A 70 -0.32 11.52 9.38
N VAL A 71 0.56 10.82 8.67
CA VAL A 71 1.80 11.40 8.16
C VAL A 71 1.51 12.04 6.80
N PRO A 72 1.84 13.34 6.59
CA PRO A 72 1.67 13.97 5.28
C PRO A 72 2.39 13.17 4.19
N THR A 73 1.68 12.81 3.12
CA THR A 73 2.16 11.89 2.08
C THR A 73 3.46 12.36 1.43
N LYS A 74 3.58 13.67 1.14
CA LYS A 74 4.83 14.26 0.62
C LYS A 74 6.02 14.06 1.56
N ARG A 75 5.79 14.20 2.87
CA ARG A 75 6.82 13.96 3.89
C ARG A 75 7.20 12.49 3.92
N PHE A 76 6.22 11.59 3.92
CA PHE A 76 6.45 10.16 3.88
C PHE A 76 7.34 9.75 2.69
N PHE A 77 7.02 10.18 1.47
CA PHE A 77 7.83 9.85 0.29
C PHE A 77 9.26 10.40 0.38
N LYS A 78 9.42 11.61 0.90
CA LYS A 78 10.76 12.19 1.12
C LYS A 78 11.54 11.35 2.13
N GLU A 79 10.93 11.00 3.26
CA GLU A 79 11.56 10.21 4.32
C GLU A 79 11.87 8.77 3.84
N LEU A 80 10.97 8.14 3.09
CA LEU A 80 11.18 6.82 2.52
C LEU A 80 12.37 6.81 1.55
N LYS A 81 12.43 7.78 0.64
CA LYS A 81 13.54 7.92 -0.31
C LYS A 81 14.89 8.16 0.37
N LEU A 82 14.93 9.03 1.37
CA LEU A 82 16.14 9.29 2.14
C LEU A 82 16.53 8.11 3.04
N GLY A 83 15.51 7.48 3.65
CA GLY A 83 15.68 6.39 4.59
C GLY A 83 16.25 5.12 3.95
N GLN A 84 15.98 4.86 2.67
CA GLN A 84 16.50 3.67 1.98
C GLN A 84 18.02 3.58 2.02
N LYS A 85 18.74 4.70 1.83
CA LYS A 85 20.20 4.73 1.89
C LYS A 85 20.71 4.35 3.29
N THR A 86 20.11 4.92 4.33
CA THR A 86 20.46 4.64 5.72
C THR A 86 20.09 3.21 6.11
N ALA A 87 18.94 2.71 5.66
CA ALA A 87 18.51 1.33 5.89
C ALA A 87 19.48 0.32 5.26
N LYS A 88 19.93 0.57 4.04
CA LYS A 88 20.94 -0.24 3.35
C LYS A 88 22.25 -0.29 4.12
N LEU A 89 22.74 0.86 4.55
CA LEU A 89 23.99 0.97 5.33
C LEU A 89 23.91 0.19 6.65
N ARG A 90 22.76 0.28 7.32
CA ARG A 90 22.50 -0.42 8.60
C ARG A 90 22.04 -1.86 8.42
N LYS A 91 21.87 -2.36 7.19
CA LYS A 91 21.30 -3.66 6.86
C LYS A 91 19.93 -3.88 7.54
N TYR A 92 19.13 -2.80 7.62
CA TYR A 92 17.83 -2.83 8.28
C TYR A 92 16.83 -3.61 7.43
N LYS A 93 16.23 -4.66 8.00
CA LYS A 93 15.20 -5.47 7.35
C LYS A 93 14.05 -5.71 8.31
N ASN A 94 12.86 -5.85 7.79
CA ASN A 94 11.72 -6.29 8.57
C ASN A 94 11.44 -7.77 8.30
N THR A 95 10.96 -8.47 9.32
CA THR A 95 10.38 -9.81 9.20
C THR A 95 8.86 -9.68 9.35
N TYR A 96 8.11 -10.50 8.64
CA TYR A 96 6.64 -10.48 8.66
C TYR A 96 6.09 -11.86 8.95
N ARG A 97 4.92 -11.90 9.62
CA ARG A 97 4.16 -13.13 9.89
C ARG A 97 2.67 -12.83 9.93
N ASN A 98 1.84 -13.87 9.98
CA ASN A 98 0.37 -13.78 10.07
C ASN A 98 -0.20 -12.89 8.95
N ILE A 99 0.30 -13.08 7.72
CA ILE A 99 -0.10 -12.31 6.56
C ILE A 99 -1.47 -12.81 6.10
N ILE A 100 -2.47 -11.93 6.09
CA ILE A 100 -3.84 -12.22 5.69
C ILE A 100 -4.29 -11.17 4.70
N ALA A 101 -4.83 -11.60 3.56
CA ALA A 101 -5.45 -10.72 2.58
C ALA A 101 -6.96 -10.96 2.56
N GLN A 102 -7.75 -9.88 2.52
CA GLN A 102 -9.21 -9.91 2.51
C GLN A 102 -9.75 -8.87 1.52
N GLU A 103 -10.79 -9.22 0.81
CA GLU A 103 -11.51 -8.26 -0.02
C GLU A 103 -12.16 -7.17 0.86
N VAL A 104 -12.07 -5.94 0.39
CA VAL A 104 -12.73 -4.77 0.97
C VAL A 104 -13.38 -3.97 -0.15
N PRO A 105 -14.32 -3.06 0.13
CA PRO A 105 -14.85 -2.20 -0.91
C PRO A 105 -13.71 -1.50 -1.69
N ASN A 106 -13.69 -1.71 -3.00
CA ASN A 106 -12.72 -1.13 -3.94
C ASN A 106 -11.26 -1.63 -3.82
N GLY A 107 -11.01 -2.81 -3.21
CA GLY A 107 -9.65 -3.30 -3.15
C GLY A 107 -9.44 -4.49 -2.22
N ILE A 108 -8.20 -4.65 -1.77
CA ILE A 108 -7.79 -5.72 -0.87
C ILE A 108 -7.09 -5.11 0.35
N LYS A 109 -7.51 -5.53 1.53
CA LYS A 109 -6.80 -5.24 2.78
C LYS A 109 -5.85 -6.38 3.10
N ILE A 110 -4.56 -6.04 3.24
CA ILE A 110 -3.50 -6.97 3.62
C ILE A 110 -3.07 -6.62 5.04
N SER A 111 -3.26 -7.53 5.98
CA SER A 111 -2.88 -7.38 7.38
C SER A 111 -1.71 -8.29 7.69
N ALA A 112 -0.78 -7.83 8.52
CA ALA A 112 0.38 -8.60 8.95
C ALA A 112 0.87 -8.13 10.32
N GLU A 113 1.75 -8.93 10.92
CA GLU A 113 2.61 -8.49 12.01
C GLU A 113 4.04 -8.32 11.50
N ARG A 114 4.65 -7.22 11.87
CA ARG A 114 5.99 -6.81 11.46
C ARG A 114 6.93 -6.80 12.68
N GLN A 115 8.07 -7.45 12.56
CA GLN A 115 9.17 -7.34 13.52
C GLN A 115 10.26 -6.44 12.92
N PRO A 116 10.51 -5.24 13.47
CA PRO A 116 11.62 -4.40 13.05
C PRO A 116 12.97 -5.08 13.27
N SER A 117 13.94 -4.79 12.41
CA SER A 117 15.29 -5.32 12.53
C SER A 117 15.89 -5.05 13.92
N LYS A 118 16.48 -6.06 14.53
CA LYS A 118 17.11 -6.03 15.88
C LYS A 118 16.12 -5.87 17.04
N GLU A 119 14.82 -5.90 16.77
CA GLU A 119 13.80 -5.86 17.82
C GLU A 119 13.26 -7.26 18.10
N THR A 120 12.76 -7.47 19.32
CA THR A 120 12.18 -8.76 19.74
C THR A 120 10.65 -8.75 19.75
N TYR A 121 10.02 -7.62 19.50
CA TYR A 121 8.57 -7.44 19.53
C TYR A 121 7.95 -7.38 18.13
N TRP A 122 6.70 -7.75 18.06
CA TRP A 122 5.88 -7.70 16.86
C TRP A 122 4.91 -6.51 16.91
N LEU A 123 4.73 -5.85 15.78
CA LEU A 123 3.87 -4.69 15.61
C LEU A 123 2.86 -4.97 14.50
N LYS A 124 1.62 -4.57 14.70
CA LYS A 124 0.57 -4.72 13.69
C LYS A 124 0.79 -3.76 12.52
N MET A 125 0.38 -4.19 11.35
CA MET A 125 0.28 -3.34 10.17
C MET A 125 -0.84 -3.80 9.26
N TYR A 126 -1.32 -2.89 8.43
CA TYR A 126 -2.10 -3.24 7.26
C TYR A 126 -1.80 -2.30 6.10
N GLN A 127 -2.13 -2.78 4.91
CA GLN A 127 -2.19 -2.00 3.69
C GLN A 127 -3.55 -2.22 3.04
N ILE A 128 -4.14 -1.17 2.46
CA ILE A 128 -5.25 -1.28 1.53
C ILE A 128 -4.67 -1.00 0.15
N VAL A 129 -4.82 -1.97 -0.75
CA VAL A 129 -4.37 -1.86 -2.13
C VAL A 129 -5.57 -1.81 -3.06
N GLN A 130 -5.49 -0.98 -4.07
CA GLN A 130 -6.55 -0.80 -5.06
C GLN A 130 -5.99 -0.94 -6.48
N PRO A 131 -6.78 -1.47 -7.43
CA PRO A 131 -6.39 -1.54 -8.82
C PRO A 131 -6.30 -0.14 -9.43
N THR A 132 -5.28 0.06 -10.24
CA THR A 132 -5.07 1.25 -11.08
C THR A 132 -4.69 0.81 -12.48
N GLU A 133 -4.60 1.73 -13.44
CA GLU A 133 -4.13 1.43 -14.80
C GLU A 133 -2.71 0.81 -14.82
N SER A 134 -1.89 1.10 -13.81
CA SER A 134 -0.53 0.58 -13.67
C SER A 134 -0.41 -0.62 -12.70
N GLY A 135 -1.52 -1.30 -12.36
CA GLY A 135 -1.59 -2.40 -11.41
C GLY A 135 -2.01 -1.95 -10.00
N LEU A 136 -1.87 -2.85 -9.03
CA LEU A 136 -2.23 -2.56 -7.64
C LEU A 136 -1.33 -1.46 -7.04
N LYS A 137 -1.93 -0.54 -6.27
CA LYS A 137 -1.24 0.50 -5.51
C LYS A 137 -1.73 0.56 -4.07
N ILE A 138 -0.83 0.83 -3.14
CA ILE A 138 -1.18 1.11 -1.75
C ILE A 138 -1.86 2.47 -1.69
N THR A 139 -3.12 2.50 -1.27
CA THR A 139 -3.92 3.71 -1.08
C THR A 139 -4.04 4.10 0.38
N GLU A 140 -3.87 3.14 1.29
CA GLU A 140 -3.77 3.39 2.73
C GLU A 140 -2.77 2.41 3.35
N GLU A 141 -1.95 2.90 4.27
CA GLU A 141 -1.06 2.08 5.07
C GLU A 141 -1.12 2.51 6.53
N MET A 142 -1.31 1.55 7.41
CA MET A 142 -1.12 1.73 8.85
C MET A 142 0.03 0.86 9.33
N MET A 143 0.94 1.43 10.11
CA MET A 143 1.99 0.70 10.83
C MET A 143 2.04 1.12 12.30
N GLN A 144 1.94 0.16 13.19
CA GLN A 144 2.26 0.39 14.60
C GLN A 144 3.74 0.74 14.78
N THR A 145 4.01 1.62 15.73
CA THR A 145 5.37 2.04 16.06
C THR A 145 5.48 2.46 17.52
N LYS A 146 6.68 2.32 18.08
CA LYS A 146 7.04 2.88 19.40
C LYS A 146 7.77 4.23 19.31
N VAL A 147 7.94 4.76 18.09
CA VAL A 147 8.64 6.02 17.83
C VAL A 147 7.74 7.19 18.22
N GLN A 148 7.98 7.78 19.40
CA GLN A 148 7.15 8.84 19.98
C GLN A 148 7.18 10.16 19.20
N THR A 149 8.23 10.42 18.41
CA THR A 149 8.36 11.66 17.66
C THR A 149 7.26 11.88 16.61
N PHE A 150 6.54 10.83 16.21
CA PHE A 150 5.37 10.97 15.34
C PHE A 150 4.25 11.79 16.02
N LEU A 151 4.08 11.72 17.34
CA LEU A 151 3.05 12.48 18.07
C LEU A 151 3.21 14.00 17.89
N ASN A 152 4.41 14.49 17.60
CA ASN A 152 4.67 15.90 17.33
C ASN A 152 4.04 16.39 16.01
N MET A 153 3.56 15.48 15.15
CA MET A 153 2.88 15.83 13.90
C MET A 153 1.38 16.12 14.09
N LYS A 154 0.82 15.88 15.27
CA LYS A 154 -0.59 16.16 15.60
C LYS A 154 -0.87 17.64 15.90
N LYS A 155 0.14 18.50 15.87
CA LYS A 155 0.02 19.93 16.20
C LYS A 155 -0.30 20.75 14.96
#